data_12f1b33a0000c2b48b30eb52de343856
#
_entry.id   12f1b33a0000c2b48b30eb52de343856
#
_cell.length_a   1.000
_cell.length_b   1.000
_cell.length_c   1.000
_cell.angle_alpha   90.00
_cell.angle_beta   90.00
_cell.angle_gamma   90.00
#
_symmetry.space_group_name_H-M   'P 1'
#
loop_
_entity.id
_entity.type
_entity.pdbx_description
1 polymer ?
#
loop_
_entity_poly.entity_id
_entity_poly.type
_entity_poly.pdbx_seq_one_letter_code
_entity_poly.pdbx_strand_id
1 'polypeptide(L)'
;SAQGTGASRRLRRAGKVPGVVYGAQEGANMIELDHKETLRQLKKEAFHASILDMLLDGKPQKVLLRDYQMHPWKMEVLHVDFQRISAKEKITMRVPLHFINEEDAPSVKLGGGVVNHIESDVEVICLPGDLPEFIEVDCGALEIGESINLSQLNLPSGVESAHLGRGGEDLGLVAIQKARGASADEEASDADSSEGENADTTESADEDKGASSET
;
A
#
# COMPACT_ATOMS: atom_id res chain seq x y z
N SER A 1 -18.33 4.92 -32.64
CA SER A 1 -17.90 4.69 -31.27
C SER A 1 -18.83 5.42 -30.32
N ALA A 2 -19.36 4.69 -29.34
CA ALA A 2 -20.27 5.26 -28.34
C ALA A 2 -19.47 5.98 -27.27
N GLN A 3 -19.51 7.30 -27.22
CA GLN A 3 -18.81 8.13 -26.26
C GLN A 3 -19.75 8.67 -25.17
N GLY A 4 -19.20 9.01 -24.00
CA GLY A 4 -19.87 9.66 -22.89
C GLY A 4 -20.36 8.73 -21.79
N THR A 5 -20.82 9.32 -20.69
CA THR A 5 -21.17 8.63 -19.42
C THR A 5 -22.20 7.50 -19.60
N GLY A 6 -23.18 7.71 -20.49
CA GLY A 6 -24.21 6.69 -20.77
C GLY A 6 -23.64 5.46 -21.46
N ALA A 7 -22.68 5.65 -22.38
CA ALA A 7 -22.02 4.56 -23.10
C ALA A 7 -21.14 3.73 -22.14
N SER A 8 -20.31 4.38 -21.31
CA SER A 8 -19.48 3.72 -20.31
C SER A 8 -20.31 2.91 -19.30
N ARG A 9 -21.47 3.41 -18.88
CA ARG A 9 -22.40 2.66 -18.01
C ARG A 9 -22.96 1.41 -18.69
N ARG A 10 -23.30 1.49 -20.01
CA ARG A 10 -23.78 0.33 -20.77
C ARG A 10 -22.70 -0.72 -20.92
N LEU A 11 -21.45 -0.33 -21.23
CA LEU A 11 -20.31 -1.22 -21.31
C LEU A 11 -20.08 -1.98 -20.00
N ARG A 12 -20.04 -1.27 -18.86
CA ARG A 12 -19.87 -1.91 -17.55
C ARG A 12 -20.99 -2.89 -17.21
N ARG A 13 -22.24 -2.58 -17.55
CA ARG A 13 -23.37 -3.52 -17.39
C ARG A 13 -23.23 -4.76 -18.28
N ALA A 14 -22.58 -4.64 -19.44
CA ALA A 14 -22.27 -5.75 -20.34
C ALA A 14 -21.01 -6.55 -19.91
N GLY A 15 -20.41 -6.24 -18.74
CA GLY A 15 -19.21 -6.91 -18.25
C GLY A 15 -17.92 -6.46 -18.91
N LYS A 16 -17.92 -5.28 -19.54
CA LYS A 16 -16.74 -4.67 -20.16
C LYS A 16 -16.26 -3.46 -19.40
N VAL A 17 -14.97 -3.19 -19.45
CA VAL A 17 -14.32 -2.01 -18.86
C VAL A 17 -13.92 -1.05 -19.97
N PRO A 18 -14.37 0.20 -19.92
CA PRO A 18 -13.85 1.22 -20.81
C PRO A 18 -12.42 1.61 -20.37
N GLY A 19 -11.54 1.83 -21.34
CA GLY A 19 -10.18 2.30 -21.11
C GLY A 19 -9.72 3.23 -22.23
N VAL A 20 -8.57 3.84 -22.00
CA VAL A 20 -7.89 4.73 -22.95
C VAL A 20 -6.45 4.31 -23.10
N VAL A 21 -5.95 4.32 -24.35
CA VAL A 21 -4.53 4.14 -24.67
C VAL A 21 -4.03 5.43 -25.31
N TYR A 22 -3.00 6.04 -24.73
CA TYR A 22 -2.42 7.30 -25.24
C TYR A 22 -0.90 7.29 -25.20
N GLY A 23 -0.26 8.28 -25.81
CA GLY A 23 1.20 8.43 -25.83
C GLY A 23 1.84 7.99 -27.15
N ALA A 24 3.20 8.04 -27.21
CA ALA A 24 4.05 7.69 -28.38
C ALA A 24 3.65 8.43 -29.67
N GLN A 25 3.31 9.73 -29.58
CA GLN A 25 2.94 10.61 -30.72
C GLN A 25 1.70 10.17 -31.51
N GLU A 26 1.02 9.13 -31.09
CA GLU A 26 -0.27 8.71 -31.61
C GLU A 26 -1.40 9.29 -30.76
N GLY A 27 -2.55 9.56 -31.39
CA GLY A 27 -3.75 10.04 -30.70
C GLY A 27 -4.25 9.06 -29.65
N ALA A 28 -5.05 9.55 -28.71
CA ALA A 28 -5.71 8.73 -27.71
C ALA A 28 -6.76 7.82 -28.36
N ASN A 29 -6.66 6.52 -28.12
CA ASN A 29 -7.59 5.51 -28.59
C ASN A 29 -8.44 5.01 -27.42
N MET A 30 -9.76 5.00 -27.60
CA MET A 30 -10.68 4.39 -26.65
C MET A 30 -10.73 2.90 -26.89
N ILE A 31 -10.61 2.13 -25.82
CA ILE A 31 -10.62 0.67 -25.84
C ILE A 31 -11.71 0.09 -24.95
N GLU A 32 -12.07 -1.13 -25.22
CA GLU A 32 -12.98 -1.94 -24.41
C GLU A 32 -12.24 -3.22 -24.00
N LEU A 33 -12.22 -3.51 -22.71
CA LEU A 33 -11.59 -4.70 -22.14
C LEU A 33 -12.64 -5.61 -21.50
N ASP A 34 -12.36 -6.90 -21.40
CA ASP A 34 -13.17 -7.81 -20.59
C ASP A 34 -12.92 -7.57 -19.11
N HIS A 35 -14.00 -7.38 -18.34
CA HIS A 35 -13.90 -7.06 -16.91
C HIS A 35 -13.22 -8.15 -16.09
N LYS A 36 -13.58 -9.43 -16.34
CA LYS A 36 -13.04 -10.56 -15.55
C LYS A 36 -11.55 -10.74 -15.79
N GLU A 37 -11.14 -10.61 -17.05
CA GLU A 37 -9.73 -10.73 -17.43
C GLU A 37 -8.92 -9.57 -16.86
N THR A 38 -9.40 -8.33 -17.03
CA THR A 38 -8.75 -7.13 -16.49
C THR A 38 -8.61 -7.21 -14.97
N LEU A 39 -9.67 -7.60 -14.25
CA LEU A 39 -9.63 -7.75 -12.79
C LEU A 39 -8.61 -8.83 -12.36
N ARG A 40 -8.50 -9.94 -13.12
CA ARG A 40 -7.53 -10.99 -12.84
C ARG A 40 -6.10 -10.52 -13.04
N GLN A 41 -5.85 -9.72 -14.06
CA GLN A 41 -4.52 -9.17 -14.34
C GLN A 41 -4.15 -8.09 -13.31
N LEU A 42 -5.06 -7.20 -12.93
CA LEU A 42 -4.84 -6.17 -11.92
C LEU A 42 -4.51 -6.72 -10.51
N LYS A 43 -4.85 -7.99 -10.24
CA LYS A 43 -4.44 -8.65 -8.98
C LYS A 43 -2.98 -9.10 -8.95
N LYS A 44 -2.30 -9.08 -10.08
CA LYS A 44 -0.89 -9.44 -10.18
C LYS A 44 -0.05 -8.18 -10.02
N GLU A 45 0.88 -8.17 -9.10
CA GLU A 45 1.78 -7.04 -8.87
C GLU A 45 2.59 -6.71 -10.12
N ALA A 46 3.14 -7.72 -10.79
CA ALA A 46 3.87 -7.55 -12.04
C ALA A 46 3.07 -6.80 -13.13
N PHE A 47 1.73 -6.82 -13.09
CA PHE A 47 0.91 -6.08 -14.06
C PHE A 47 1.01 -4.56 -13.89
N HIS A 48 1.31 -4.10 -12.67
CA HIS A 48 1.40 -2.67 -12.34
C HIS A 48 2.76 -2.07 -12.70
N ALA A 49 3.82 -2.87 -12.64
CA ALA A 49 5.20 -2.41 -12.82
C ALA A 49 5.89 -3.05 -14.04
N SER A 50 5.17 -3.61 -15.00
CA SER A 50 5.75 -4.23 -16.19
C SER A 50 5.25 -3.64 -17.50
N ILE A 51 6.04 -3.86 -18.54
CA ILE A 51 5.67 -3.53 -19.92
C ILE A 51 4.73 -4.61 -20.46
N LEU A 52 3.56 -4.19 -20.89
CA LEU A 52 2.52 -5.06 -21.39
C LEU A 52 2.48 -5.05 -22.93
N ASP A 53 2.34 -6.22 -23.53
CA ASP A 53 2.07 -6.33 -24.95
C ASP A 53 0.54 -6.36 -25.17
N MET A 54 0.00 -5.25 -25.65
CA MET A 54 -1.43 -5.10 -25.95
C MET A 54 -1.68 -5.31 -27.44
N LEU A 55 -2.62 -6.19 -27.76
CA LEU A 55 -3.12 -6.37 -29.12
C LEU A 55 -4.33 -5.44 -29.36
N LEU A 56 -4.11 -4.33 -30.07
CA LEU A 56 -5.15 -3.40 -30.46
C LEU A 56 -5.48 -3.58 -31.95
N ASP A 57 -6.69 -4.00 -32.27
CA ASP A 57 -7.14 -4.28 -33.63
C ASP A 57 -6.15 -5.19 -34.41
N GLY A 58 -5.56 -6.18 -33.74
CA GLY A 58 -4.59 -7.11 -34.30
C GLY A 58 -3.17 -6.59 -34.44
N LYS A 59 -2.90 -5.36 -33.99
CA LYS A 59 -1.54 -4.77 -33.97
C LYS A 59 -0.96 -4.85 -32.56
N PRO A 60 0.22 -5.44 -32.35
CA PRO A 60 0.87 -5.45 -31.06
C PRO A 60 1.43 -4.05 -30.75
N GLN A 61 1.14 -3.55 -29.56
CA GLN A 61 1.66 -2.28 -29.04
C GLN A 61 2.19 -2.49 -27.64
N LYS A 62 3.36 -1.91 -27.35
CA LYS A 62 3.92 -1.91 -26.00
C LYS A 62 3.30 -0.78 -25.20
N VAL A 63 2.68 -1.15 -24.10
CA VAL A 63 2.00 -0.21 -23.21
C VAL A 63 2.36 -0.50 -21.76
N LEU A 64 2.15 0.47 -20.90
CA LEU A 64 2.20 0.27 -19.45
C LEU A 64 0.88 0.73 -18.84
N LEU A 65 0.54 0.15 -17.71
CA LEU A 65 -0.58 0.57 -16.91
C LEU A 65 -0.23 1.90 -16.23
N ARG A 66 -0.98 2.97 -16.55
CA ARG A 66 -0.72 4.28 -15.94
C ARG A 66 -1.59 4.52 -14.73
N ASP A 67 -2.87 4.20 -14.86
CA ASP A 67 -3.85 4.37 -13.79
C ASP A 67 -5.02 3.40 -13.98
N TYR A 68 -5.71 3.12 -12.89
CA TYR A 68 -6.94 2.35 -12.90
C TYR A 68 -7.89 2.82 -11.81
N GLN A 69 -9.17 2.79 -12.11
CA GLN A 69 -10.21 3.16 -11.17
C GLN A 69 -11.02 1.95 -10.77
N MET A 70 -11.11 1.71 -9.48
CA MET A 70 -11.94 0.66 -8.89
C MET A 70 -13.16 1.25 -8.21
N HIS A 71 -14.23 0.47 -8.16
CA HIS A 71 -15.41 0.86 -7.37
C HIS A 71 -15.08 0.74 -5.87
N PRO A 72 -15.44 1.72 -5.01
CA PRO A 72 -14.99 1.78 -3.61
C PRO A 72 -15.35 0.54 -2.75
N TRP A 73 -16.47 -0.13 -3.03
CA TRP A 73 -16.93 -1.28 -2.25
C TRP A 73 -17.27 -2.53 -3.07
N LYS A 74 -17.35 -2.41 -4.41
CA LYS A 74 -17.51 -3.55 -5.30
C LYS A 74 -16.18 -3.87 -5.96
N MET A 75 -15.92 -5.15 -6.20
CA MET A 75 -14.77 -5.57 -6.98
C MET A 75 -15.02 -5.35 -8.48
N GLU A 76 -15.30 -4.11 -8.86
CA GLU A 76 -15.57 -3.69 -10.24
C GLU A 76 -14.52 -2.66 -10.68
N VAL A 77 -13.87 -2.92 -11.80
CA VAL A 77 -12.99 -1.97 -12.48
C VAL A 77 -13.85 -0.99 -13.25
N LEU A 78 -13.68 0.31 -13.00
CA LEU A 78 -14.46 1.37 -13.62
C LEU A 78 -13.79 1.93 -14.87
N HIS A 79 -12.48 2.08 -14.86
CA HIS A 79 -11.67 2.62 -15.95
C HIS A 79 -10.24 2.11 -15.86
N VAL A 80 -9.55 2.06 -17.00
CA VAL A 80 -8.13 1.71 -17.07
C VAL A 80 -7.45 2.60 -18.10
N ASP A 81 -6.31 3.17 -17.72
CA ASP A 81 -5.50 4.04 -18.52
C ASP A 81 -4.19 3.37 -18.86
N PHE A 82 -3.91 3.24 -20.16
CA PHE A 82 -2.64 2.72 -20.65
C PHE A 82 -1.86 3.81 -21.37
N GLN A 83 -0.57 3.82 -21.13
CA GLN A 83 0.37 4.69 -21.82
C GLN A 83 1.23 3.87 -22.78
N ARG A 84 1.24 4.27 -24.07
CA ARG A 84 2.17 3.69 -25.03
C ARG A 84 3.58 4.13 -24.68
N ILE A 85 4.50 3.21 -24.79
CA ILE A 85 5.91 3.47 -24.51
C ILE A 85 6.75 3.50 -25.78
N SER A 86 7.70 4.46 -25.78
CA SER A 86 8.78 4.53 -26.73
C SER A 86 10.07 4.08 -26.03
N ALA A 87 10.87 3.23 -26.68
CA ALA A 87 12.11 2.71 -26.08
C ALA A 87 13.15 3.78 -25.71
N LYS A 88 12.97 5.02 -26.18
CA LYS A 88 13.93 6.12 -26.00
C LYS A 88 13.50 7.15 -24.95
N GLU A 89 12.28 7.10 -24.48
CA GLU A 89 11.73 8.07 -23.53
C GLU A 89 11.81 7.52 -22.11
N LYS A 90 12.28 8.33 -21.16
CA LYS A 90 12.20 8.00 -19.73
C LYS A 90 10.74 7.95 -19.31
N ILE A 91 10.39 6.94 -18.58
CA ILE A 91 9.05 6.74 -18.02
C ILE A 91 9.08 6.94 -16.52
N THR A 92 8.00 7.44 -15.96
CA THR A 92 7.79 7.54 -14.52
C THR A 92 6.73 6.53 -14.12
N MET A 93 7.09 5.60 -13.23
CA MET A 93 6.21 4.53 -12.77
C MET A 93 6.27 4.36 -11.27
N ARG A 94 5.20 3.81 -10.70
CA ARG A 94 5.16 3.32 -9.33
C ARG A 94 5.54 1.86 -9.31
N VAL A 95 6.55 1.54 -8.52
CA VAL A 95 7.06 0.18 -8.34
C VAL A 95 6.80 -0.26 -6.92
N PRO A 96 6.20 -1.43 -6.70
CA PRO A 96 5.93 -1.94 -5.36
C PRO A 96 7.21 -2.28 -4.62
N LEU A 97 7.18 -2.08 -3.29
CA LEU A 97 8.24 -2.44 -2.37
C LEU A 97 7.94 -3.81 -1.76
N HIS A 98 8.91 -4.70 -1.80
CA HIS A 98 8.87 -5.99 -1.10
C HIS A 98 9.78 -5.90 0.12
N PHE A 99 9.17 -5.90 1.29
CA PHE A 99 9.89 -5.91 2.54
C PHE A 99 10.29 -7.35 2.90
N ILE A 100 11.58 -7.57 3.08
CA ILE A 100 12.14 -8.89 3.42
C ILE A 100 12.71 -8.89 4.83
N ASN A 101 12.77 -10.09 5.47
CA ASN A 101 13.32 -10.29 6.81
C ASN A 101 12.64 -9.50 7.94
N GLU A 102 11.37 -9.12 7.78
CA GLU A 102 10.62 -8.37 8.80
C GLU A 102 10.50 -9.16 10.12
N GLU A 103 10.15 -10.45 10.02
CA GLU A 103 10.02 -11.33 11.17
C GLU A 103 11.37 -11.65 11.82
N ASP A 104 12.47 -11.52 11.08
CA ASP A 104 13.82 -11.81 11.54
C ASP A 104 14.48 -10.63 12.25
N ALA A 105 13.92 -9.43 12.14
CA ALA A 105 14.42 -8.24 12.80
C ALA A 105 14.50 -8.45 14.33
N PRO A 106 15.65 -8.16 14.96
CA PRO A 106 15.84 -8.34 16.41
C PRO A 106 14.85 -7.52 17.22
N SER A 107 14.43 -6.39 16.71
CA SER A 107 13.40 -5.52 17.28
C SER A 107 12.01 -6.15 17.34
N VAL A 108 11.66 -6.98 16.36
CA VAL A 108 10.38 -7.71 16.33
C VAL A 108 10.45 -8.94 17.22
N LYS A 109 11.54 -9.76 17.11
CA LYS A 109 11.70 -11.00 17.87
C LYS A 109 11.91 -10.81 19.36
N LEU A 110 12.71 -9.83 19.75
CA LEU A 110 13.15 -9.64 21.15
C LEU A 110 12.53 -8.41 21.80
N GLY A 111 12.15 -7.42 21.01
CA GLY A 111 11.72 -6.11 21.51
C GLY A 111 10.21 -5.86 21.47
N GLY A 112 9.39 -6.78 20.94
CA GLY A 112 7.96 -6.53 20.76
C GLY A 112 7.65 -5.35 19.86
N GLY A 113 8.56 -5.04 18.93
CA GLY A 113 8.36 -4.01 17.90
C GLY A 113 7.35 -4.44 16.86
N VAL A 114 6.62 -3.48 16.33
CA VAL A 114 5.72 -3.67 15.18
C VAL A 114 6.27 -2.90 14.00
N VAL A 115 6.40 -3.60 12.87
CA VAL A 115 6.80 -2.98 11.60
C VAL A 115 5.61 -2.19 11.07
N ASN A 116 5.83 -0.92 10.80
CA ASN A 116 4.85 -0.03 10.21
C ASN A 116 5.31 0.36 8.80
N HIS A 117 4.60 -0.10 7.80
CA HIS A 117 4.83 0.27 6.40
C HIS A 117 4.18 1.63 6.17
N ILE A 118 4.99 2.64 5.86
CA ILE A 118 4.53 4.00 5.59
C ILE A 118 4.17 4.12 4.11
N GLU A 119 5.06 3.62 3.24
CA GLU A 119 4.86 3.58 1.80
C GLU A 119 4.99 2.14 1.30
N SER A 120 4.08 1.72 0.42
CA SER A 120 4.07 0.40 -0.22
C SER A 120 4.60 0.42 -1.65
N ASP A 121 4.69 1.59 -2.25
CA ASP A 121 5.22 1.78 -3.60
C ASP A 121 6.09 3.04 -3.68
N VAL A 122 7.03 3.06 -4.64
CA VAL A 122 7.91 4.21 -4.88
C VAL A 122 7.80 4.63 -6.35
N GLU A 123 7.69 5.94 -6.58
CA GLU A 123 7.71 6.52 -7.91
C GLU A 123 9.15 6.61 -8.42
N VAL A 124 9.45 5.87 -9.50
CA VAL A 124 10.77 5.82 -10.12
C VAL A 124 10.73 6.35 -11.55
N ILE A 125 11.86 6.89 -11.99
CA ILE A 125 12.12 7.33 -13.36
C ILE A 125 13.19 6.41 -13.95
N CYS A 126 12.86 5.71 -15.02
CA CYS A 126 13.78 4.81 -15.70
C CYS A 126 13.51 4.74 -17.21
N LEU A 127 14.41 4.09 -17.94
CA LEU A 127 14.12 3.65 -19.29
C LEU A 127 13.23 2.39 -19.25
N PRO A 128 12.42 2.15 -20.28
CA PRO A 128 11.55 0.97 -20.31
C PRO A 128 12.30 -0.37 -20.15
N GLY A 129 13.56 -0.44 -20.59
CA GLY A 129 14.36 -1.65 -20.45
C GLY A 129 14.91 -1.92 -19.07
N ASP A 130 14.94 -0.90 -18.21
CA ASP A 130 15.53 -0.97 -16.86
C ASP A 130 14.47 -0.95 -15.76
N LEU A 131 13.19 -1.09 -16.14
CA LEU A 131 12.07 -1.08 -15.20
C LEU A 131 12.06 -2.35 -14.34
N PRO A 132 12.22 -2.26 -13.00
CA PRO A 132 12.11 -3.41 -12.11
C PRO A 132 10.64 -3.74 -11.84
N GLU A 133 10.32 -5.03 -11.65
CA GLU A 133 8.97 -5.47 -11.28
C GLU A 133 8.66 -5.16 -9.80
N PHE A 134 9.65 -5.19 -8.94
CA PHE A 134 9.59 -4.84 -7.51
C PHE A 134 10.97 -4.37 -7.02
N ILE A 135 11.00 -3.75 -5.86
CA ILE A 135 12.24 -3.33 -5.19
C ILE A 135 12.24 -3.96 -3.80
N GLU A 136 13.32 -4.67 -3.47
CA GLU A 136 13.48 -5.32 -2.17
C GLU A 136 14.03 -4.35 -1.14
N VAL A 137 13.42 -4.35 0.05
CA VAL A 137 13.83 -3.57 1.22
C VAL A 137 14.11 -4.52 2.35
N ASP A 138 15.38 -4.61 2.78
CA ASP A 138 15.77 -5.49 3.87
C ASP A 138 15.54 -4.81 5.23
N CYS A 139 14.62 -5.38 6.01
CA CYS A 139 14.26 -4.90 7.35
C CYS A 139 15.00 -5.66 8.47
N GLY A 140 15.84 -6.65 8.13
CA GLY A 140 16.45 -7.57 9.10
C GLY A 140 17.43 -6.94 10.10
N ALA A 141 17.96 -5.75 9.81
CA ALA A 141 18.92 -5.06 10.68
C ALA A 141 18.30 -3.90 11.50
N LEU A 142 16.99 -3.65 11.37
CA LEU A 142 16.35 -2.50 12.00
C LEU A 142 16.16 -2.66 13.51
N GLU A 143 16.45 -1.60 14.26
CA GLU A 143 16.18 -1.48 15.68
C GLU A 143 14.86 -0.76 15.97
N ILE A 144 14.38 -0.83 17.23
CA ILE A 144 13.16 -0.14 17.65
C ILE A 144 13.37 1.37 17.59
N GLY A 145 12.51 2.05 16.85
CA GLY A 145 12.58 3.50 16.64
C GLY A 145 13.37 3.91 15.39
N GLU A 146 13.97 2.96 14.69
CA GLU A 146 14.60 3.23 13.39
C GLU A 146 13.61 3.18 12.24
N SER A 147 13.98 3.89 11.16
CA SER A 147 13.23 3.92 9.90
C SER A 147 14.19 3.81 8.72
N ILE A 148 13.75 3.15 7.66
CA ILE A 148 14.43 3.18 6.38
C ILE A 148 13.80 4.27 5.54
N ASN A 149 14.65 5.16 5.01
CA ASN A 149 14.25 6.25 4.14
C ASN A 149 14.52 5.91 2.68
N LEU A 150 13.89 6.68 1.79
CA LEU A 150 14.01 6.52 0.34
C LEU A 150 15.46 6.65 -0.18
N SER A 151 16.30 7.47 0.49
CA SER A 151 17.72 7.64 0.17
C SER A 151 18.57 6.40 0.43
N GLN A 152 18.13 5.52 1.34
CA GLN A 152 18.83 4.29 1.73
C GLN A 152 18.44 3.09 0.85
N LEU A 153 17.48 3.29 -0.05
CA LEU A 153 16.98 2.25 -0.92
C LEU A 153 18.01 1.83 -1.97
N ASN A 154 18.24 0.54 -2.11
CA ASN A 154 19.11 -0.02 -3.13
C ASN A 154 18.36 -0.05 -4.48
N LEU A 155 18.49 1.03 -5.27
CA LEU A 155 17.90 1.09 -6.60
C LEU A 155 18.79 0.37 -7.62
N PRO A 156 18.22 -0.40 -8.55
CA PRO A 156 18.98 -1.00 -9.64
C PRO A 156 19.57 0.07 -10.58
N SER A 157 20.58 -0.33 -11.35
CA SER A 157 21.24 0.58 -12.28
C SER A 157 20.26 1.12 -13.33
N GLY A 158 20.27 2.44 -13.55
CA GLY A 158 19.40 3.11 -14.52
C GLY A 158 18.03 3.54 -13.97
N VAL A 159 17.77 3.31 -12.68
CA VAL A 159 16.53 3.71 -11.99
C VAL A 159 16.84 4.86 -11.04
N GLU A 160 16.08 5.94 -11.15
CA GLU A 160 16.18 7.12 -10.31
C GLU A 160 14.87 7.31 -9.55
N SER A 161 14.91 7.69 -8.27
CA SER A 161 13.71 8.08 -7.55
C SER A 161 13.16 9.39 -8.10
N ALA A 162 11.89 9.42 -8.50
CA ALA A 162 11.24 10.62 -8.99
C ALA A 162 11.10 11.68 -7.89
N HIS A 163 10.90 11.25 -6.65
CA HIS A 163 10.71 12.15 -5.51
C HIS A 163 12.01 12.88 -5.14
N LEU A 164 13.11 12.16 -4.99
CA LEU A 164 14.42 12.75 -4.71
C LEU A 164 14.95 13.58 -5.91
N GLY A 165 14.72 13.11 -7.13
CA GLY A 165 15.12 13.82 -8.34
C GLY A 165 14.42 15.17 -8.53
N ARG A 166 13.24 15.37 -7.96
CA ARG A 166 12.51 16.65 -7.94
C ARG A 166 12.87 17.53 -6.73
N GLY A 167 13.81 17.11 -5.88
CA GLY A 167 14.19 17.84 -4.68
C GLY A 167 13.17 17.73 -3.55
N GLY A 168 12.39 16.65 -3.52
CA GLY A 168 11.48 16.35 -2.43
C GLY A 168 12.23 15.94 -1.15
N GLU A 169 11.51 15.98 -0.03
CA GLU A 169 12.03 15.51 1.26
C GLU A 169 12.27 14.00 1.23
N ASP A 170 13.19 13.53 2.06
CA ASP A 170 13.48 12.09 2.16
C ASP A 170 12.34 11.39 2.91
N LEU A 171 11.55 10.59 2.18
CA LEU A 171 10.39 9.90 2.73
C LEU A 171 10.82 8.64 3.47
N GLY A 172 10.28 8.43 4.68
CA GLY A 172 10.37 7.16 5.37
C GLY A 172 9.51 6.10 4.68
N LEU A 173 10.07 4.94 4.43
CA LEU A 173 9.39 3.81 3.78
C LEU A 173 8.82 2.85 4.81
N VAL A 174 9.62 2.50 5.80
CA VAL A 174 9.27 1.58 6.88
C VAL A 174 9.85 2.09 8.19
N ALA A 175 9.11 1.92 9.28
CA ALA A 175 9.58 2.25 10.62
C ALA A 175 9.16 1.17 11.62
N ILE A 176 10.04 0.84 12.58
CA ILE A 176 9.70 -0.07 13.66
C ILE A 176 9.32 0.72 14.90
N GLN A 177 8.11 0.52 15.37
CA GLN A 177 7.59 1.17 16.58
C GLN A 177 7.34 0.15 17.68
N LYS A 178 7.56 0.56 18.93
CA LYS A 178 7.22 -0.29 20.10
C LYS A 178 5.71 -0.47 20.17
N ALA A 179 5.24 -1.72 20.31
CA ALA A 179 3.83 -2.02 20.47
C ALA A 179 3.28 -1.35 21.74
N ARG A 180 2.17 -0.63 21.65
CA ARG A 180 1.56 0.13 22.76
C ARG A 180 1.07 -0.73 23.95
N GLY A 181 1.23 -2.06 23.92
CA GLY A 181 0.83 -2.96 24.99
C GLY A 181 1.98 -3.51 25.84
N ALA A 182 3.24 -3.34 25.40
CA ALA A 182 4.39 -3.94 26.10
C ALA A 182 4.91 -3.13 27.29
N SER A 183 4.40 -1.92 27.53
CA SER A 183 4.81 -1.09 28.69
C SER A 183 3.89 -1.21 29.92
N ALA A 184 2.83 -2.01 29.86
CA ALA A 184 1.90 -2.17 30.99
C ALA A 184 2.25 -3.36 31.90
N ASP A 185 3.10 -4.30 31.46
CA ASP A 185 3.49 -5.48 32.23
C ASP A 185 4.83 -5.35 32.96
N GLU A 186 5.68 -4.39 32.61
CA GLU A 186 6.95 -4.16 33.33
C GLU A 186 6.84 -3.23 34.54
N GLU A 187 5.79 -2.39 34.63
CA GLU A 187 5.57 -1.55 35.83
C GLU A 187 4.71 -2.23 36.92
N ALA A 188 4.13 -3.42 36.64
CA ALA A 188 3.32 -4.14 37.62
C ALA A 188 4.11 -5.17 38.47
N SER A 189 5.38 -5.40 38.18
CA SER A 189 6.22 -6.39 38.92
C SER A 189 7.11 -5.83 40.02
N ASP A 190 7.17 -4.51 40.18
CA ASP A 190 8.05 -3.87 41.21
C ASP A 190 7.30 -3.20 42.38
N ALA A 191 5.98 -3.39 42.51
CA ALA A 191 5.19 -2.76 43.55
C ALA A 191 4.45 -3.75 44.48
N ASP A 192 5.02 -4.95 44.71
CA ASP A 192 4.51 -5.83 45.77
C ASP A 192 5.63 -6.49 46.60
N SER A 193 6.28 -5.69 47.42
CA SER A 193 6.99 -6.17 48.60
C SER A 193 7.31 -5.01 49.53
N SER A 194 6.37 -4.63 50.42
CA SER A 194 6.66 -4.28 51.82
C SER A 194 5.40 -3.95 52.59
N GLU A 195 5.22 -4.79 53.60
CA GLU A 195 4.70 -4.50 54.93
C GLU A 195 3.26 -3.99 55.05
N GLY A 196 2.41 -4.66 55.71
CA GLY A 196 2.52 -5.30 56.99
C GLY A 196 1.55 -4.64 57.97
N GLU A 197 0.62 -5.42 58.43
CA GLU A 197 0.09 -5.35 59.79
C GLU A 197 -0.74 -4.13 60.26
N ASN A 198 -1.91 -4.46 60.60
CA ASN A 198 -2.66 -4.18 61.83
C ASN A 198 -4.06 -3.56 61.69
N ALA A 199 -4.97 -4.41 62.03
CA ALA A 199 -5.96 -4.30 63.14
C ALA A 199 -7.15 -3.33 62.94
N ASP A 200 -8.25 -3.95 62.83
CA ASP A 200 -9.29 -4.09 63.90
C ASP A 200 -10.39 -3.03 63.92
N THR A 201 -11.57 -3.56 63.99
CA THR A 201 -12.77 -3.18 64.74
C THR A 201 -13.86 -2.32 64.10
N THR A 202 -14.98 -3.01 64.02
CA THR A 202 -16.37 -2.64 64.34
C THR A 202 -17.14 -1.74 63.39
N GLU A 203 -18.20 -2.26 62.97
CA GLU A 203 -19.58 -2.46 63.44
C GLU A 203 -20.59 -1.46 62.90
N SER A 204 -21.64 -2.04 62.49
CA SER A 204 -23.08 -1.65 62.49
C SER A 204 -23.60 -0.82 61.29
N ALA A 205 -24.43 -1.45 60.54
CA ALA A 205 -25.92 -1.41 60.54
C ALA A 205 -26.49 -0.06 60.15
N ASP A 206 -27.33 0.04 59.19
CA ASP A 206 -28.76 -0.14 59.23
C ASP A 206 -29.41 0.39 57.97
N GLU A 207 -30.29 -0.35 57.42
CA GLU A 207 -31.61 -0.06 56.85
C GLU A 207 -31.86 1.35 56.22
N ASP A 208 -32.53 1.51 55.19
CA ASP A 208 -33.91 1.13 54.86
C ASP A 208 -34.35 1.80 53.54
N LYS A 209 -35.09 1.01 52.77
CA LYS A 209 -36.27 1.35 51.96
C LYS A 209 -36.33 2.55 51.01
N GLY A 210 -36.87 2.16 49.90
CA GLY A 210 -38.13 2.72 49.36
C GLY A 210 -38.03 3.26 47.97
N ALA A 211 -38.41 2.52 47.02
CA ALA A 211 -39.72 2.41 46.38
C ALA A 211 -40.14 3.57 45.45
N SER A 212 -40.48 3.12 44.26
CA SER A 212 -41.54 3.57 43.34
C SER A 212 -41.40 4.97 42.73
N SER A 213 -41.64 5.14 41.53
CA SER A 213 -42.62 4.82 40.53
C SER A 213 -42.67 5.94 39.48
N GLU A 214 -42.87 5.50 38.26
CA GLU A 214 -43.75 6.13 37.24
C GLU A 214 -43.58 7.60 36.87
N THR A 215 -43.18 7.88 35.70
CA THR A 215 -44.09 8.09 34.55
C THR A 215 -43.33 7.99 33.25
#